data_55e1d16e5bbf525e8976bbf2d2c8597e
#
_entry.id   55e1d16e5bbf525e8976bbf2d2c8597e
#
_cell.length_a   1.000
_cell.length_b   1.000
_cell.length_c   1.000
_cell.angle_alpha   90.00
_cell.angle_beta   90.00
_cell.angle_gamma   90.00
#
_symmetry.space_group_name_H-M   'P 1'
#
loop_
_entity.id
_entity.type
_entity.pdbx_description
1 polymer ?
#
loop_
_entity_poly.entity_id
_entity_poly.type
_entity_poly.pdbx_seq_one_letter_code
_entity_poly.pdbx_strand_id
1 'polypeptide(L)'
;MQDIRLNVWLNVSKHIYNINPMKIVLNLLLTVIVLTACTQKGADAPHSDATSPTHFKINIETMAAGLEYPWGIVFLPDGSALVTEKAGRLRLLKDGKLSTSISGVPLVLYKGQAGLFDVALHPDFATNQFIYLSFAKGTEKDNATTLIRAKFDGKTLSEVTQIFESNPHKRGTNHFGARILFLPDKTLLLSLGEGFYYKEEAQDLMSDFGKIMHLRDDGAPIDDHQFSTSNDQNVKSHKGIFSYGHRNPQGLAFDKVTNTIYENEHGPRGGDEINVLVAGKNYGWPKITYGVDYTGLPISDKVVMDGMEQPLLYWVPSIAPSGMTYYDKDLFADWKGDLLVSALAGEQLRRVELKAGKVLKQETFLTELKTRFRNITTAPDGSIWVLTDEPEGRVLKLTPKR
;
A
#
# COMPACT_ATOMS: atom_id res chain seq x y z
N MET A 1 -35.16 56.55 -15.80
CA MET A 1 -35.16 57.05 -17.19
C MET A 1 -34.97 55.88 -18.11
N GLN A 2 -36.03 55.60 -18.75
CA GLN A 2 -36.33 55.08 -20.06
C GLN A 2 -36.01 53.60 -20.39
N ASP A 3 -37.14 52.90 -20.45
CA ASP A 3 -37.43 51.68 -21.21
C ASP A 3 -37.01 51.74 -22.69
N ILE A 4 -36.55 50.60 -23.21
CA ILE A 4 -36.76 50.29 -24.63
C ILE A 4 -37.11 48.80 -24.72
N ARG A 5 -38.41 48.55 -25.01
CA ARG A 5 -38.92 47.26 -25.50
C ARG A 5 -38.72 47.22 -27.02
N LEU A 6 -38.29 46.05 -27.55
CA LEU A 6 -38.45 45.79 -28.98
C LEU A 6 -39.16 44.44 -29.17
N ASN A 7 -40.37 44.54 -29.72
CA ASN A 7 -41.17 43.44 -30.25
C ASN A 7 -40.61 43.00 -31.63
N VAL A 8 -40.48 41.69 -31.85
CA VAL A 8 -40.37 41.14 -33.22
C VAL A 8 -41.49 40.12 -33.43
N TRP A 9 -42.28 40.39 -34.46
CA TRP A 9 -43.42 39.61 -34.89
C TRP A 9 -43.04 38.32 -35.60
N LEU A 10 -43.79 37.26 -35.30
CA LEU A 10 -43.85 36.00 -36.02
C LEU A 10 -44.57 36.16 -37.38
N ASN A 11 -43.96 35.62 -38.41
CA ASN A 11 -44.66 35.34 -39.65
C ASN A 11 -44.49 33.85 -40.00
N VAL A 12 -45.59 33.09 -39.83
CA VAL A 12 -45.71 31.67 -40.20
C VAL A 12 -46.41 31.59 -41.52
N SER A 13 -45.71 31.23 -42.57
CA SER A 13 -46.32 30.80 -43.82
C SER A 13 -46.39 29.27 -43.89
N LYS A 14 -47.63 28.80 -44.06
CA LYS A 14 -47.99 27.39 -44.25
C LYS A 14 -47.46 26.85 -45.58
N HIS A 15 -46.68 25.75 -45.50
CA HIS A 15 -46.57 24.83 -46.64
C HIS A 15 -46.81 23.41 -46.10
N ILE A 16 -47.95 22.88 -46.50
CA ILE A 16 -48.38 21.49 -46.30
C ILE A 16 -47.67 20.65 -47.36
N TYR A 17 -46.76 19.78 -46.95
CA TYR A 17 -46.32 18.67 -47.83
C TYR A 17 -46.92 17.35 -47.34
N ASN A 18 -47.65 16.73 -48.25
CA ASN A 18 -48.24 15.42 -48.11
C ASN A 18 -47.14 14.35 -48.06
N ILE A 19 -46.94 13.72 -46.89
CA ILE A 19 -46.00 12.63 -46.72
C ILE A 19 -46.78 11.32 -46.58
N ASN A 20 -46.56 10.43 -47.55
CA ASN A 20 -47.16 9.12 -47.63
C ASN A 20 -46.73 8.21 -46.51
N PRO A 21 -47.60 7.66 -45.64
CA PRO A 21 -47.25 6.92 -44.41
C PRO A 21 -46.52 5.59 -44.66
N MET A 22 -46.46 5.10 -45.91
CA MET A 22 -45.79 3.83 -46.21
C MET A 22 -44.28 3.89 -46.37
N LYS A 23 -43.65 5.10 -46.37
CA LYS A 23 -42.19 5.28 -46.40
C LYS A 23 -41.55 5.48 -45.02
N ILE A 24 -42.34 5.66 -43.97
CA ILE A 24 -41.83 5.84 -42.59
C ILE A 24 -41.53 4.50 -41.90
N VAL A 25 -42.19 3.41 -42.30
CA VAL A 25 -41.99 2.09 -41.68
C VAL A 25 -40.73 1.39 -42.19
N LEU A 26 -40.20 1.75 -43.37
CA LEU A 26 -39.01 1.10 -43.92
C LEU A 26 -37.68 1.73 -43.47
N ASN A 27 -37.70 2.95 -42.96
CA ASN A 27 -36.49 3.61 -42.43
C ASN A 27 -36.30 3.46 -40.90
N LEU A 28 -37.28 2.91 -40.18
CA LEU A 28 -37.15 2.59 -38.76
C LEU A 28 -36.65 1.15 -38.50
N LEU A 29 -36.56 0.30 -39.50
CA LEU A 29 -36.07 -1.08 -39.40
C LEU A 29 -34.58 -1.24 -39.78
N LEU A 30 -33.91 -0.17 -40.27
CA LEU A 30 -32.49 -0.21 -40.67
C LEU A 30 -31.55 0.53 -39.73
N THR A 31 -32.05 1.09 -38.60
CA THR A 31 -31.21 1.83 -37.62
C THR A 31 -31.08 1.12 -36.27
N VAL A 32 -31.41 -0.16 -36.17
CA VAL A 32 -31.27 -0.98 -34.96
C VAL A 32 -30.15 -2.01 -35.05
N ILE A 33 -29.39 -2.02 -36.15
CA ILE A 33 -28.21 -2.91 -36.22
C ILE A 33 -26.96 -2.02 -36.37
N VAL A 34 -26.13 -2.08 -35.37
CA VAL A 34 -24.77 -1.64 -35.13
C VAL A 34 -24.67 -0.62 -33.98
N LEU A 35 -24.90 -1.12 -32.79
CA LEU A 35 -24.26 -0.63 -31.57
C LEU A 35 -24.03 -1.82 -30.59
N THR A 36 -23.51 -2.93 -31.09
CA THR A 36 -22.67 -3.80 -30.30
C THR A 36 -21.26 -3.20 -30.36
N ALA A 37 -21.05 -2.09 -29.65
CA ALA A 37 -19.73 -1.73 -29.19
C ALA A 37 -19.24 -2.93 -28.39
N CYS A 38 -18.20 -3.60 -28.88
CA CYS A 38 -17.38 -4.44 -28.06
C CYS A 38 -16.82 -3.56 -26.93
N THR A 39 -17.56 -3.43 -25.84
CA THR A 39 -16.95 -3.18 -24.56
C THR A 39 -16.10 -4.40 -24.30
N GLN A 40 -14.82 -4.35 -24.62
CA GLN A 40 -13.85 -5.16 -23.91
C GLN A 40 -14.07 -4.81 -22.43
N LYS A 41 -14.82 -5.67 -21.74
CA LYS A 41 -14.76 -5.75 -20.28
C LYS A 41 -13.35 -6.22 -19.99
N GLY A 42 -12.44 -5.28 -19.74
CA GLY A 42 -11.32 -5.58 -18.88
C GLY A 42 -11.92 -6.29 -17.66
N ALA A 43 -11.38 -7.40 -17.27
CA ALA A 43 -11.83 -8.09 -16.07
C ALA A 43 -11.66 -7.10 -14.92
N ASP A 44 -12.77 -6.53 -14.42
CA ASP A 44 -12.74 -5.62 -13.29
C ASP A 44 -12.07 -6.36 -12.12
N ALA A 45 -11.09 -5.74 -11.49
CA ALA A 45 -10.50 -6.28 -10.26
C ALA A 45 -11.63 -6.51 -9.24
N PRO A 46 -11.58 -7.60 -8.45
CA PRO A 46 -12.63 -7.90 -7.50
C PRO A 46 -12.81 -6.77 -6.49
N HIS A 47 -13.92 -6.06 -6.60
CA HIS A 47 -14.32 -5.03 -5.63
C HIS A 47 -14.77 -5.71 -4.33
N SER A 48 -14.37 -5.16 -3.18
CA SER A 48 -14.87 -5.63 -1.90
C SER A 48 -16.15 -4.90 -1.53
N ASP A 49 -17.25 -5.59 -1.55
CA ASP A 49 -18.43 -5.17 -0.80
C ASP A 49 -18.12 -5.15 0.70
N ALA A 50 -18.86 -4.34 1.46
CA ALA A 50 -18.75 -4.32 2.91
C ALA A 50 -19.02 -5.73 3.45
N THR A 51 -17.98 -6.39 3.95
CA THR A 51 -18.13 -7.71 4.56
C THR A 51 -18.62 -7.56 5.98
N SER A 52 -19.58 -8.40 6.40
CA SER A 52 -19.93 -8.53 7.81
C SER A 52 -18.75 -9.06 8.61
N PRO A 53 -18.50 -8.57 9.85
CA PRO A 53 -17.44 -9.09 10.67
C PRO A 53 -17.59 -10.60 10.89
N THR A 54 -16.50 -11.33 10.73
CA THR A 54 -16.45 -12.77 11.02
C THR A 54 -15.91 -12.97 12.44
N HIS A 55 -16.67 -13.68 13.27
CA HIS A 55 -16.25 -14.01 14.62
C HIS A 55 -15.39 -15.28 14.62
N PHE A 56 -14.10 -15.10 14.42
CA PHE A 56 -13.15 -16.21 14.58
C PHE A 56 -12.96 -16.58 16.05
N LYS A 57 -12.78 -17.86 16.31
CA LYS A 57 -12.40 -18.33 17.64
C LYS A 57 -10.90 -18.05 17.89
N ILE A 58 -10.60 -16.85 18.35
CA ILE A 58 -9.23 -16.35 18.59
C ILE A 58 -9.08 -15.96 20.05
N ASN A 59 -7.95 -16.35 20.64
CA ASN A 59 -7.47 -15.78 21.90
C ASN A 59 -6.61 -14.56 21.57
N ILE A 60 -6.81 -13.47 22.30
CA ILE A 60 -6.06 -12.23 22.19
C ILE A 60 -5.29 -12.03 23.48
N GLU A 61 -3.98 -11.95 23.42
CA GLU A 61 -3.09 -11.68 24.53
C GLU A 61 -2.34 -10.37 24.30
N THR A 62 -2.32 -9.48 25.29
CA THR A 62 -1.51 -8.27 25.24
C THR A 62 -0.11 -8.59 25.70
N MET A 63 0.85 -8.59 24.78
CA MET A 63 2.26 -8.89 25.05
C MET A 63 3.01 -7.68 25.59
N ALA A 64 2.60 -6.48 25.19
CA ALA A 64 3.13 -5.21 25.68
C ALA A 64 2.13 -4.07 25.46
N ALA A 65 2.24 -3.01 26.26
CA ALA A 65 1.46 -1.78 26.16
C ALA A 65 2.35 -0.57 26.50
N GLY A 66 1.82 0.64 26.24
CA GLY A 66 2.55 1.89 26.53
C GLY A 66 3.62 2.23 25.47
N LEU A 67 3.43 1.77 24.24
CA LEU A 67 4.26 2.12 23.09
C LEU A 67 3.66 3.34 22.37
N GLU A 68 4.48 4.34 22.08
CA GLU A 68 4.01 5.54 21.39
C GLU A 68 3.94 5.32 19.88
N TYR A 69 2.73 5.04 19.36
CA TYR A 69 2.48 4.74 17.95
C TYR A 69 3.46 3.69 17.39
N PRO A 70 3.43 2.43 17.88
CA PRO A 70 4.31 1.39 17.36
C PRO A 70 4.06 1.17 15.87
N TRP A 71 5.14 0.98 15.07
CA TRP A 71 5.01 0.94 13.63
C TRP A 71 5.48 -0.38 12.99
N GLY A 72 6.68 -0.83 13.28
CA GLY A 72 7.27 -2.07 12.78
C GLY A 72 7.57 -3.05 13.89
N ILE A 73 7.55 -4.34 13.59
CA ILE A 73 7.94 -5.41 14.51
C ILE A 73 8.63 -6.52 13.74
N VAL A 74 9.73 -7.05 14.29
CA VAL A 74 10.44 -8.22 13.75
C VAL A 74 10.92 -9.12 14.88
N PHE A 75 10.86 -10.45 14.66
CA PHE A 75 11.27 -11.44 15.65
C PHE A 75 12.75 -11.77 15.51
N LEU A 76 13.46 -11.79 16.64
CA LEU A 76 14.82 -12.27 16.75
C LEU A 76 14.86 -13.80 16.81
N PRO A 77 16.01 -14.44 16.52
CA PRO A 77 16.13 -15.90 16.55
C PRO A 77 15.85 -16.53 17.93
N ASP A 78 15.97 -15.77 19.02
CA ASP A 78 15.67 -16.24 20.39
C ASP A 78 14.19 -16.10 20.76
N GLY A 79 13.33 -15.67 19.81
CA GLY A 79 11.89 -15.48 20.01
C GLY A 79 11.50 -14.13 20.60
N SER A 80 12.45 -13.29 21.02
CA SER A 80 12.17 -11.89 21.36
C SER A 80 11.86 -11.07 20.10
N ALA A 81 11.37 -9.83 20.26
CA ALA A 81 11.03 -8.99 19.12
C ALA A 81 11.59 -7.56 19.26
N LEU A 82 12.00 -6.99 18.14
CA LEU A 82 12.26 -5.56 18.04
C LEU A 82 10.99 -4.84 17.57
N VAL A 83 10.65 -3.74 18.25
CA VAL A 83 9.49 -2.90 17.92
C VAL A 83 9.94 -1.47 17.76
N THR A 84 9.55 -0.83 16.65
CA THR A 84 9.76 0.60 16.43
C THR A 84 8.59 1.41 16.97
N GLU A 85 8.88 2.58 17.53
CA GLU A 85 7.90 3.61 17.87
C GLU A 85 8.15 4.84 16.99
N LYS A 86 7.10 5.40 16.44
CA LYS A 86 7.18 6.55 15.50
C LYS A 86 8.03 7.71 16.02
N ALA A 87 8.06 7.90 17.33
CA ALA A 87 8.85 8.96 17.98
C ALA A 87 10.38 8.77 17.86
N GLY A 88 10.86 7.71 17.19
CA GLY A 88 12.29 7.46 16.99
C GLY A 88 12.90 6.51 18.01
N ARG A 89 12.09 5.67 18.67
CA ARG A 89 12.60 4.68 19.62
C ARG A 89 12.50 3.28 19.03
N LEU A 90 13.56 2.50 19.23
CA LEU A 90 13.59 1.05 19.01
C LEU A 90 13.58 0.35 20.36
N ARG A 91 12.66 -0.59 20.53
CA ARG A 91 12.48 -1.32 21.81
C ARG A 91 12.65 -2.82 21.59
N LEU A 92 13.25 -3.50 22.55
CA LEU A 92 13.26 -4.96 22.63
C LEU A 92 12.10 -5.42 23.52
N LEU A 93 11.26 -6.28 22.98
CA LEU A 93 10.22 -6.99 23.70
C LEU A 93 10.68 -8.43 23.95
N LYS A 94 10.91 -8.76 25.21
CA LYS A 94 11.34 -10.10 25.64
C LYS A 94 10.60 -10.50 26.92
N ASP A 95 10.04 -11.71 26.94
CA ASP A 95 9.29 -12.26 28.08
C ASP A 95 8.19 -11.31 28.60
N GLY A 96 7.45 -10.68 27.68
CA GLY A 96 6.38 -9.72 28.01
C GLY A 96 6.88 -8.37 28.56
N LYS A 97 8.18 -8.09 28.51
CA LYS A 97 8.78 -6.84 29.02
C LYS A 97 9.42 -6.04 27.89
N LEU A 98 9.11 -4.74 27.86
CA LEU A 98 9.77 -3.79 26.97
C LEU A 98 11.07 -3.27 27.60
N SER A 99 12.14 -3.23 26.81
CA SER A 99 13.38 -2.55 27.22
C SER A 99 13.18 -1.02 27.30
N THR A 100 14.14 -0.30 27.83
CA THR A 100 14.32 1.12 27.49
C THR A 100 14.63 1.26 26.00
N SER A 101 14.63 2.50 25.48
CA SER A 101 15.01 2.74 24.08
C SER A 101 16.44 2.24 23.83
N ILE A 102 16.60 1.47 22.75
CA ILE A 102 17.90 1.01 22.26
C ILE A 102 18.67 2.23 21.73
N SER A 103 19.92 2.40 22.15
CA SER A 103 20.77 3.51 21.71
C SER A 103 21.30 3.28 20.28
N GLY A 104 21.65 4.37 19.60
CA GLY A 104 22.20 4.33 18.24
C GLY A 104 21.17 4.51 17.13
N VAL A 105 19.88 4.62 17.45
CA VAL A 105 18.85 4.98 16.46
C VAL A 105 19.07 6.44 16.01
N PRO A 106 19.09 6.74 14.69
CA PRO A 106 19.23 8.10 14.21
C PRO A 106 18.09 9.02 14.64
N LEU A 107 18.34 10.33 14.62
CA LEU A 107 17.28 11.31 14.80
C LEU A 107 16.29 11.24 13.64
N VAL A 108 15.01 11.23 13.96
CA VAL A 108 13.93 11.17 12.98
C VAL A 108 13.09 12.44 12.98
N LEU A 109 12.51 12.80 11.84
CA LEU A 109 11.43 13.76 11.79
C LEU A 109 10.17 13.11 12.38
N TYR A 110 9.76 13.51 13.58
CA TYR A 110 8.53 13.00 14.21
C TYR A 110 7.43 14.05 14.13
N LYS A 111 6.57 13.96 13.08
CA LYS A 111 5.39 14.81 12.90
C LYS A 111 4.43 14.22 11.87
N GLY A 112 3.12 14.31 12.12
CA GLY A 112 2.10 13.80 11.22
C GLY A 112 2.29 12.31 10.94
N GLN A 113 2.48 11.93 9.67
CA GLN A 113 2.80 10.54 9.30
C GLN A 113 4.31 10.22 9.43
N ALA A 114 5.18 11.23 9.51
CA ALA A 114 6.62 11.04 9.63
C ALA A 114 7.03 10.45 10.97
N GLY A 115 8.14 9.72 11.01
CA GLY A 115 8.70 9.09 12.20
C GLY A 115 9.73 8.02 11.88
N LEU A 116 10.00 7.16 12.86
CA LEU A 116 10.65 5.87 12.67
C LEU A 116 9.60 4.87 12.20
N PHE A 117 9.89 4.16 11.13
CA PHE A 117 8.93 3.28 10.48
C PHE A 117 9.26 1.82 10.71
N ASP A 118 9.78 1.14 9.72
CA ASP A 118 9.94 -0.29 9.73
C ASP A 118 11.29 -0.75 10.31
N VAL A 119 11.31 -1.99 10.76
CA VAL A 119 12.50 -2.72 11.17
C VAL A 119 12.51 -4.09 10.51
N ALA A 120 13.64 -4.45 9.90
CA ALA A 120 13.85 -5.77 9.32
C ALA A 120 15.19 -6.35 9.77
N LEU A 121 15.27 -7.68 9.86
CA LEU A 121 16.53 -8.39 10.05
C LEU A 121 17.11 -8.79 8.69
N HIS A 122 18.42 -8.75 8.56
CA HIS A 122 19.09 -9.44 7.47
C HIS A 122 18.76 -10.94 7.51
N PRO A 123 18.57 -11.64 6.39
CA PRO A 123 18.32 -13.09 6.38
C PRO A 123 19.36 -13.91 7.13
N ASP A 124 20.63 -13.49 7.13
CA ASP A 124 21.73 -14.09 7.89
C ASP A 124 21.99 -13.39 9.25
N PHE A 125 20.97 -12.80 9.87
CA PHE A 125 21.11 -12.04 11.14
C PHE A 125 21.87 -12.82 12.21
N ALA A 126 21.65 -14.12 12.33
CA ALA A 126 22.34 -14.96 13.32
C ALA A 126 23.87 -14.91 13.19
N THR A 127 24.39 -14.61 12.00
CA THR A 127 25.81 -14.52 11.71
C THR A 127 26.34 -13.09 11.69
N ASN A 128 25.60 -12.17 11.05
CA ASN A 128 26.09 -10.81 10.78
C ASN A 128 25.50 -9.74 11.70
N GLN A 129 24.41 -10.07 12.43
CA GLN A 129 23.71 -9.17 13.38
C GLN A 129 23.17 -7.89 12.74
N PHE A 130 23.01 -7.85 11.40
CA PHE A 130 22.49 -6.66 10.73
C PHE A 130 20.98 -6.53 10.87
N ILE A 131 20.57 -5.32 11.24
CA ILE A 131 19.19 -4.84 11.18
C ILE A 131 19.09 -3.64 10.25
N TYR A 132 17.89 -3.40 9.77
CA TYR A 132 17.57 -2.29 8.87
C TYR A 132 16.44 -1.47 9.48
N LEU A 133 16.59 -0.15 9.44
CA LEU A 133 15.56 0.78 9.90
C LEU A 133 15.25 1.78 8.80
N SER A 134 13.97 1.95 8.50
CA SER A 134 13.47 3.01 7.64
C SER A 134 12.86 4.14 8.47
N PHE A 135 13.07 5.39 8.07
CA PHE A 135 12.59 6.55 8.82
C PHE A 135 12.49 7.80 7.94
N ALA A 136 11.75 8.80 8.43
CA ALA A 136 11.75 10.15 7.86
C ALA A 136 12.95 10.94 8.40
N LYS A 137 13.88 11.34 7.52
CA LYS A 137 15.04 12.17 7.85
C LYS A 137 14.80 13.62 7.39
N GLY A 138 15.25 14.58 8.17
CA GLY A 138 15.21 16.01 7.82
C GLY A 138 14.19 16.81 8.62
N THR A 139 13.51 17.74 7.97
CA THR A 139 12.54 18.68 8.55
C THR A 139 11.23 18.65 7.76
N GLU A 140 10.17 19.32 8.26
CA GLU A 140 8.92 19.43 7.50
C GLU A 140 9.07 20.14 6.13
N LYS A 141 10.10 20.96 6.00
CA LYS A 141 10.34 21.74 4.77
C LYS A 141 11.26 21.02 3.78
N ASP A 142 12.02 20.05 4.27
CA ASP A 142 13.03 19.32 3.49
C ASP A 142 13.28 17.97 4.16
N ASN A 143 12.70 16.90 3.61
CA ASN A 143 12.77 15.54 4.18
C ASN A 143 12.73 14.46 3.11
N ALA A 144 13.20 13.28 3.51
CA ALA A 144 13.27 12.10 2.67
C ALA A 144 12.96 10.83 3.47
N THR A 145 12.50 9.78 2.80
CA THR A 145 12.52 8.43 3.33
C THR A 145 13.94 7.90 3.26
N THR A 146 14.46 7.48 4.40
CA THR A 146 15.85 7.03 4.54
C THR A 146 15.88 5.61 5.09
N LEU A 147 16.84 4.82 4.62
CA LEU A 147 17.14 3.46 5.10
C LEU A 147 18.56 3.43 5.66
N ILE A 148 18.69 2.88 6.86
CA ILE A 148 20.01 2.52 7.44
C ILE A 148 20.15 1.02 7.61
N ARG A 149 21.40 0.58 7.64
CA ARG A 149 21.84 -0.70 8.15
C ARG A 149 22.70 -0.49 9.41
N ALA A 150 22.51 -1.33 10.43
CA ALA A 150 23.28 -1.27 11.65
C ALA A 150 23.50 -2.67 12.20
N LYS A 151 24.51 -2.88 13.04
CA LYS A 151 24.66 -4.08 13.87
C LYS A 151 23.90 -3.92 15.17
N PHE A 152 23.20 -4.96 15.58
CA PHE A 152 22.49 -5.05 16.85
C PHE A 152 23.06 -6.17 17.72
N ASP A 153 23.64 -5.82 18.86
CA ASP A 153 24.28 -6.74 19.81
C ASP A 153 23.35 -7.25 20.93
N GLY A 154 22.04 -6.95 20.84
CA GLY A 154 21.06 -7.23 21.89
C GLY A 154 20.79 -6.04 22.82
N LYS A 155 21.56 -4.95 22.75
CA LYS A 155 21.44 -3.77 23.64
C LYS A 155 21.58 -2.43 22.91
N THR A 156 22.46 -2.36 21.92
CA THR A 156 22.81 -1.11 21.23
C THR A 156 22.93 -1.34 19.72
N LEU A 157 22.80 -0.25 18.95
CA LEU A 157 23.15 -0.23 17.54
C LEU A 157 24.57 0.31 17.36
N SER A 158 25.35 -0.38 16.58
CA SER A 158 26.70 0.02 16.15
C SER A 158 26.82 -0.05 14.62
N GLU A 159 27.92 0.45 14.05
CA GLU A 159 28.18 0.48 12.62
C GLU A 159 26.97 1.03 11.80
N VAL A 160 26.30 2.04 12.35
CA VAL A 160 25.13 2.65 11.73
C VAL A 160 25.52 3.33 10.43
N THR A 161 25.02 2.83 9.32
CA THR A 161 25.36 3.33 7.98
C THR A 161 24.07 3.64 7.22
N GLN A 162 23.96 4.86 6.70
CA GLN A 162 22.90 5.20 5.75
C GLN A 162 23.19 4.52 4.41
N ILE A 163 22.27 3.69 3.94
CA ILE A 163 22.43 2.92 2.71
C ILE A 163 21.48 3.37 1.60
N PHE A 164 20.44 4.17 1.92
CA PHE A 164 19.54 4.75 0.94
C PHE A 164 18.91 6.04 1.48
N GLU A 165 18.63 6.98 0.59
CA GLU A 165 17.83 8.18 0.84
C GLU A 165 17.08 8.53 -0.43
N SER A 166 15.76 8.71 -0.34
CA SER A 166 14.92 8.98 -1.52
C SER A 166 15.22 10.34 -2.13
N ASN A 167 15.21 10.41 -3.45
CA ASN A 167 15.48 11.62 -4.24
C ASN A 167 14.33 11.83 -5.28
N PRO A 168 13.78 13.04 -5.38
CA PRO A 168 14.13 14.27 -4.64
C PRO A 168 13.65 14.25 -3.18
N HIS A 169 14.09 15.21 -2.38
CA HIS A 169 13.49 15.52 -1.10
C HIS A 169 12.14 16.21 -1.29
N LYS A 170 11.29 16.13 -0.25
CA LYS A 170 9.96 16.72 -0.27
C LYS A 170 9.69 17.65 0.91
N ARG A 171 8.63 18.43 0.78
CA ARG A 171 7.98 19.15 1.88
C ARG A 171 6.77 18.37 2.37
N GLY A 172 6.39 18.60 3.61
CA GLY A 172 5.23 17.95 4.24
C GLY A 172 5.61 16.64 4.93
N THR A 173 4.62 16.07 5.62
CA THR A 173 4.84 14.95 6.54
C THR A 173 3.95 13.75 6.22
N ASN A 174 3.55 13.60 4.95
CA ASN A 174 2.65 12.53 4.50
C ASN A 174 3.30 11.65 3.43
N HIS A 175 2.78 10.44 3.27
CA HIS A 175 3.10 9.46 2.24
C HIS A 175 4.60 9.18 2.11
N PHE A 176 5.14 8.43 3.06
CA PHE A 176 6.54 7.99 3.06
C PHE A 176 6.71 6.57 2.49
N GLY A 177 5.67 5.73 2.51
CA GLY A 177 5.80 4.29 2.28
C GLY A 177 6.59 3.63 3.40
N ALA A 178 7.87 3.33 3.15
CA ALA A 178 8.90 2.92 4.11
C ALA A 178 8.86 1.46 4.59
N ARG A 179 8.05 0.58 3.99
CA ARG A 179 8.06 -0.85 4.30
C ARG A 179 9.28 -1.53 3.69
N ILE A 180 9.91 -2.43 4.45
CA ILE A 180 11.08 -3.21 4.06
C ILE A 180 10.67 -4.68 3.91
N LEU A 181 11.06 -5.31 2.80
CA LEU A 181 10.87 -6.75 2.58
C LEU A 181 12.14 -7.35 2.02
N PHE A 182 12.77 -8.28 2.75
CA PHE A 182 13.85 -9.10 2.21
C PHE A 182 13.32 -10.23 1.33
N LEU A 183 13.98 -10.44 0.21
CA LEU A 183 13.75 -11.54 -0.72
C LEU A 183 14.68 -12.72 -0.41
N PRO A 184 14.38 -13.93 -0.94
CA PRO A 184 15.18 -15.12 -0.68
C PRO A 184 16.64 -15.03 -1.12
N ASP A 185 16.95 -14.21 -2.12
CA ASP A 185 18.30 -13.94 -2.63
C ASP A 185 19.09 -12.93 -1.78
N LYS A 186 18.49 -12.50 -0.65
CA LYS A 186 19.04 -11.52 0.31
C LYS A 186 19.05 -10.07 -0.19
N THR A 187 18.40 -9.80 -1.31
CA THR A 187 18.09 -8.44 -1.73
C THR A 187 16.86 -7.92 -0.95
N LEU A 188 16.60 -6.64 -0.99
CA LEU A 188 15.44 -6.07 -0.30
C LEU A 188 14.63 -5.15 -1.20
N LEU A 189 13.34 -5.11 -0.95
CA LEU A 189 12.44 -4.10 -1.47
C LEU A 189 12.18 -3.05 -0.40
N LEU A 190 12.19 -1.78 -0.82
CA LEU A 190 11.80 -0.64 0.01
C LEU A 190 10.67 0.12 -0.67
N SER A 191 9.54 0.26 0.00
CA SER A 191 8.41 1.03 -0.55
C SER A 191 8.57 2.53 -0.30
N LEU A 192 8.20 3.35 -1.28
CA LEU A 192 8.25 4.80 -1.21
C LEU A 192 6.92 5.41 -1.64
N GLY A 193 6.37 6.28 -0.80
CA GLY A 193 5.16 7.04 -1.11
C GLY A 193 5.45 8.25 -1.98
N GLU A 194 4.41 8.79 -2.63
CA GLU A 194 4.53 9.93 -3.55
C GLU A 194 4.58 11.30 -2.85
N GLY A 195 4.58 11.34 -1.51
CA GLY A 195 4.74 12.57 -0.74
C GLY A 195 3.48 13.44 -0.64
N PHE A 196 2.31 12.98 -1.06
CA PHE A 196 0.99 13.61 -1.02
C PHE A 196 0.78 14.75 -2.03
N TYR A 197 1.71 15.69 -2.10
CA TYR A 197 1.64 16.83 -3.02
C TYR A 197 2.32 16.58 -4.35
N TYR A 198 2.95 15.44 -4.53
CA TYR A 198 3.84 15.14 -5.66
C TYR A 198 3.31 13.94 -6.48
N LYS A 199 1.98 13.81 -6.57
CA LYS A 199 1.34 12.65 -7.20
C LYS A 199 1.82 12.36 -8.62
N GLU A 200 2.16 13.37 -9.39
CA GLU A 200 2.65 13.21 -10.78
C GLU A 200 4.04 12.55 -10.82
N GLU A 201 4.85 12.74 -9.78
CA GLU A 201 6.17 12.12 -9.62
C GLU A 201 6.09 10.59 -9.57
N ALA A 202 4.94 10.01 -9.18
CA ALA A 202 4.74 8.57 -9.20
C ALA A 202 4.93 7.96 -10.59
N GLN A 203 4.69 8.76 -11.65
CA GLN A 203 4.89 8.38 -13.06
C GLN A 203 6.24 8.81 -13.62
N ASP A 204 6.99 9.66 -12.93
CA ASP A 204 8.33 10.08 -13.35
C ASP A 204 9.38 9.05 -12.87
N LEU A 205 10.05 8.39 -13.80
CA LEU A 205 11.11 7.44 -13.51
C LEU A 205 12.44 8.10 -13.08
N MET A 206 12.55 9.43 -13.13
CA MET A 206 13.68 10.19 -12.58
C MET A 206 13.42 10.68 -11.14
N SER A 207 12.37 10.19 -10.50
CA SER A 207 11.99 10.44 -9.11
C SER A 207 11.77 9.13 -8.39
N ASP A 208 12.16 9.05 -7.11
CA ASP A 208 11.90 7.86 -6.27
C ASP A 208 10.49 7.89 -5.65
N PHE A 209 9.71 8.94 -5.86
CA PHE A 209 8.38 9.06 -5.30
C PHE A 209 7.38 8.11 -5.97
N GLY A 210 6.60 7.38 -5.14
CA GLY A 210 5.63 6.40 -5.61
C GLY A 210 6.27 5.21 -6.30
N LYS A 211 7.35 4.69 -5.72
CA LYS A 211 8.14 3.58 -6.24
C LYS A 211 8.28 2.44 -5.22
N ILE A 212 8.53 1.26 -5.71
CA ILE A 212 9.17 0.19 -4.95
C ILE A 212 10.62 0.13 -5.44
N MET A 213 11.57 0.27 -4.51
CA MET A 213 12.99 0.19 -4.81
C MET A 213 13.49 -1.24 -4.59
N HIS A 214 14.42 -1.72 -5.43
CA HIS A 214 15.11 -3.00 -5.31
C HIS A 214 16.59 -2.76 -5.04
N LEU A 215 17.04 -3.16 -3.88
CA LEU A 215 18.36 -2.83 -3.37
C LEU A 215 19.08 -4.11 -2.89
N ARG A 216 20.40 -4.10 -2.97
CA ARG A 216 21.23 -5.05 -2.23
C ARG A 216 21.20 -4.75 -0.73
N ASP A 217 21.72 -5.65 0.07
CA ASP A 217 21.82 -5.52 1.51
C ASP A 217 22.70 -4.33 1.97
N ASP A 218 23.57 -3.83 1.12
CA ASP A 218 24.40 -2.63 1.33
C ASP A 218 23.81 -1.33 0.76
N GLY A 219 22.60 -1.41 0.18
CA GLY A 219 21.89 -0.29 -0.44
C GLY A 219 22.23 -0.07 -1.91
N ALA A 220 23.16 -0.83 -2.49
CA ALA A 220 23.44 -0.72 -3.92
C ALA A 220 22.19 -1.07 -4.75
N PRO A 221 21.81 -0.23 -5.72
CA PRO A 221 20.62 -0.48 -6.54
C PRO A 221 20.79 -1.68 -7.44
N ILE A 222 19.69 -2.40 -7.70
CA ILE A 222 19.61 -3.52 -8.63
C ILE A 222 18.85 -3.05 -9.86
N ASP A 223 19.53 -3.08 -11.00
CA ASP A 223 19.00 -2.69 -12.31
C ASP A 223 18.94 -3.94 -13.21
N ASP A 224 18.00 -4.80 -12.96
CA ASP A 224 17.84 -6.08 -13.65
C ASP A 224 16.73 -6.07 -14.71
N HIS A 225 16.08 -4.91 -14.91
CA HIS A 225 15.04 -4.73 -15.91
C HIS A 225 15.09 -3.34 -16.54
N GLN A 226 14.48 -3.22 -17.72
CA GLN A 226 14.35 -1.96 -18.44
C GLN A 226 12.91 -1.50 -18.47
N PHE A 227 12.69 -0.22 -18.28
CA PHE A 227 11.38 0.38 -18.46
C PHE A 227 11.14 0.67 -19.93
N SER A 228 9.90 0.43 -20.38
CA SER A 228 9.43 0.78 -21.70
C SER A 228 8.09 1.52 -21.62
N THR A 229 7.87 2.42 -22.54
CA THR A 229 6.58 3.06 -22.76
C THR A 229 6.04 2.66 -24.14
N SER A 230 4.80 3.02 -24.45
CA SER A 230 4.23 2.80 -25.80
C SER A 230 5.08 3.44 -26.92
N ASN A 231 5.89 4.44 -26.60
CA ASN A 231 6.67 5.24 -27.57
C ASN A 231 8.19 5.06 -27.44
N ASP A 232 8.70 4.46 -26.36
CA ASP A 232 10.14 4.29 -26.13
C ASP A 232 10.40 2.97 -25.37
N GLN A 233 11.32 2.15 -25.88
CA GLN A 233 11.71 0.87 -25.30
C GLN A 233 12.88 1.01 -24.30
N ASN A 234 13.52 2.19 -24.18
CA ASN A 234 14.68 2.46 -23.33
C ASN A 234 14.50 3.78 -22.57
N VAL A 235 13.49 3.82 -21.70
CA VAL A 235 13.23 5.01 -20.89
C VAL A 235 14.30 5.15 -19.81
N LYS A 236 14.89 6.32 -19.67
CA LYS A 236 15.81 6.62 -18.58
C LYS A 236 15.07 6.55 -17.25
N SER A 237 15.70 5.93 -16.26
CA SER A 237 15.15 5.80 -14.90
C SER A 237 16.26 5.98 -13.85
N HIS A 238 15.86 6.35 -12.63
CA HIS A 238 16.70 6.11 -11.46
C HIS A 238 16.98 4.61 -11.33
N LYS A 239 18.19 4.31 -10.84
CA LYS A 239 18.60 2.94 -10.60
C LYS A 239 17.85 2.35 -9.42
N GLY A 240 17.58 1.05 -9.50
CA GLY A 240 16.96 0.31 -8.43
C GLY A 240 15.44 0.48 -8.33
N ILE A 241 14.75 1.09 -9.29
CA ILE A 241 13.29 1.09 -9.31
C ILE A 241 12.81 -0.30 -9.73
N PHE A 242 12.09 -0.99 -8.84
CA PHE A 242 11.43 -2.28 -9.12
C PHE A 242 10.10 -2.08 -9.86
N SER A 243 9.27 -1.17 -9.36
CA SER A 243 7.96 -0.81 -9.94
C SER A 243 7.62 0.64 -9.62
N TYR A 244 6.65 1.20 -10.34
CA TYR A 244 6.28 2.61 -10.23
C TYR A 244 4.77 2.84 -10.38
N GLY A 245 4.34 4.09 -10.19
CA GLY A 245 2.92 4.42 -10.26
C GLY A 245 2.16 4.04 -8.99
N HIS A 246 2.83 4.05 -7.83
CA HIS A 246 2.25 3.83 -6.51
C HIS A 246 1.89 5.14 -5.83
N ARG A 247 0.88 5.10 -4.96
CA ARG A 247 0.52 6.26 -4.15
C ARG A 247 1.21 6.27 -2.79
N ASN A 248 0.92 5.30 -1.94
CA ASN A 248 1.49 5.21 -0.59
C ASN A 248 1.49 3.77 -0.08
N PRO A 249 2.41 2.95 -0.56
CA PRO A 249 2.54 1.54 -0.16
C PRO A 249 2.85 1.39 1.32
N GLN A 250 2.06 0.59 2.04
CA GLN A 250 2.15 0.44 3.49
C GLN A 250 2.46 -0.99 3.95
N GLY A 251 2.21 -1.99 3.13
CA GLY A 251 2.49 -3.39 3.41
C GLY A 251 3.16 -4.08 2.23
N LEU A 252 4.11 -4.94 2.52
CA LEU A 252 4.74 -5.87 1.57
C LEU A 252 4.70 -7.27 2.16
N ALA A 253 4.36 -8.26 1.35
CA ALA A 253 4.37 -9.66 1.75
C ALA A 253 4.91 -10.54 0.61
N PHE A 254 5.48 -11.68 0.96
CA PHE A 254 6.10 -12.59 0.00
C PHE A 254 5.61 -14.02 0.20
N ASP A 255 5.07 -14.59 -0.87
CA ASP A 255 4.81 -16.02 -0.96
C ASP A 255 6.02 -16.73 -1.56
N LYS A 256 6.76 -17.42 -0.71
CA LYS A 256 7.97 -18.15 -1.11
C LYS A 256 7.69 -19.41 -1.94
N VAL A 257 6.45 -19.90 -1.97
CA VAL A 257 6.07 -21.10 -2.73
C VAL A 257 5.87 -20.75 -4.20
N THR A 258 5.16 -19.65 -4.46
CA THR A 258 4.87 -19.17 -5.83
C THR A 258 5.83 -18.08 -6.30
N ASN A 259 6.74 -17.62 -5.42
CA ASN A 259 7.63 -16.48 -5.66
C ASN A 259 6.85 -15.19 -5.98
N THR A 260 5.72 -14.99 -5.31
CA THR A 260 4.83 -13.85 -5.54
C THR A 260 5.03 -12.79 -4.48
N ILE A 261 5.21 -11.54 -4.91
CA ILE A 261 5.29 -10.37 -4.04
C ILE A 261 3.93 -9.67 -4.06
N TYR A 262 3.38 -9.44 -2.87
CA TYR A 262 2.17 -8.66 -2.67
C TYR A 262 2.51 -7.33 -2.02
N GLU A 263 1.78 -6.31 -2.43
CA GLU A 263 1.85 -4.95 -1.89
C GLU A 263 0.45 -4.46 -1.58
N ASN A 264 0.27 -3.68 -0.51
CA ASN A 264 -0.95 -2.91 -0.30
C ASN A 264 -0.66 -1.42 -0.15
N GLU A 265 -1.57 -0.60 -0.69
CA GLU A 265 -1.42 0.85 -0.64
C GLU A 265 -2.72 1.60 -0.36
N HIS A 266 -2.54 2.81 0.17
CA HIS A 266 -3.65 3.72 0.36
C HIS A 266 -4.06 4.36 -0.96
N GLY A 267 -5.32 4.23 -1.32
CA GLY A 267 -5.97 5.12 -2.28
C GLY A 267 -6.22 6.51 -1.68
N PRO A 268 -6.86 7.41 -2.44
CA PRO A 268 -7.32 8.69 -1.91
C PRO A 268 -8.59 8.52 -1.05
N ARG A 269 -9.73 9.02 -1.46
CA ARG A 269 -10.99 8.72 -0.81
C ARG A 269 -11.61 7.48 -1.47
N GLY A 270 -11.33 6.30 -0.93
CA GLY A 270 -11.55 5.00 -1.56
C GLY A 270 -10.41 4.61 -2.51
N GLY A 271 -10.48 3.41 -3.10
CA GLY A 271 -9.48 2.92 -4.02
C GLY A 271 -8.16 2.51 -3.37
N ASP A 272 -8.19 2.08 -2.10
CA ASP A 272 -7.07 1.34 -1.51
C ASP A 272 -6.91 0.01 -2.26
N GLU A 273 -5.69 -0.50 -2.39
CA GLU A 273 -5.40 -1.64 -3.26
C GLU A 273 -4.56 -2.72 -2.59
N ILE A 274 -4.70 -3.96 -3.09
CA ILE A 274 -3.67 -4.99 -3.02
C ILE A 274 -3.19 -5.26 -4.44
N ASN A 275 -1.90 -5.18 -4.62
CA ASN A 275 -1.23 -5.41 -5.89
C ASN A 275 -0.36 -6.68 -5.86
N VAL A 276 -0.25 -7.38 -6.99
CA VAL A 276 0.79 -8.37 -7.24
C VAL A 276 1.93 -7.66 -7.94
N LEU A 277 3.08 -7.54 -7.27
CA LEU A 277 4.20 -6.78 -7.82
C LEU A 277 4.99 -7.58 -8.86
N VAL A 278 5.25 -6.94 -9.98
CA VAL A 278 6.09 -7.43 -11.06
C VAL A 278 7.12 -6.35 -11.44
N ALA A 279 8.37 -6.74 -11.59
CA ALA A 279 9.44 -5.82 -11.97
C ALA A 279 9.15 -5.09 -13.28
N GLY A 280 9.46 -3.81 -13.33
CA GLY A 280 9.28 -2.95 -14.50
C GLY A 280 7.86 -2.46 -14.75
N LYS A 281 6.89 -2.81 -13.91
CA LYS A 281 5.47 -2.51 -14.14
C LYS A 281 5.02 -1.19 -13.51
N ASN A 282 4.01 -0.59 -14.17
CA ASN A 282 3.33 0.64 -13.74
C ASN A 282 1.99 0.32 -13.10
N TYR A 283 1.78 0.74 -11.84
CA TYR A 283 0.56 0.52 -11.07
C TYR A 283 -0.45 1.68 -11.17
N GLY A 284 -0.15 2.66 -12.01
CA GLY A 284 -1.11 3.57 -12.61
C GLY A 284 -1.37 4.87 -11.86
N TRP A 285 -1.10 4.98 -10.56
CA TRP A 285 -1.31 6.23 -9.83
C TRP A 285 -0.49 7.39 -10.43
N PRO A 286 -1.06 8.61 -10.61
CA PRO A 286 -2.45 9.03 -10.42
C PRO A 286 -3.30 8.93 -11.71
N LYS A 287 -2.79 8.35 -12.80
CA LYS A 287 -3.45 8.29 -14.11
C LYS A 287 -4.67 7.38 -14.14
N ILE A 288 -4.67 6.34 -13.33
CA ILE A 288 -5.82 5.47 -13.04
C ILE A 288 -6.00 5.35 -11.53
N THR A 289 -7.24 5.28 -11.05
CA THR A 289 -7.56 5.05 -9.63
C THR A 289 -9.03 4.72 -9.47
N TYR A 290 -9.37 3.89 -8.48
CA TYR A 290 -10.74 3.58 -8.06
C TYR A 290 -11.28 4.58 -7.03
N GLY A 291 -10.46 5.52 -6.57
CA GLY A 291 -10.84 6.53 -5.59
C GLY A 291 -11.05 7.93 -6.20
N VAL A 292 -11.53 8.83 -5.36
CA VAL A 292 -11.73 10.25 -5.70
C VAL A 292 -10.92 11.13 -4.75
N ASP A 293 -10.66 12.36 -5.14
CA ASP A 293 -9.98 13.35 -4.28
C ASP A 293 -10.77 13.57 -2.97
N TYR A 294 -10.09 14.00 -1.92
CA TYR A 294 -10.72 14.34 -0.64
C TYR A 294 -11.75 15.46 -0.75
N THR A 295 -11.65 16.31 -1.78
CA THR A 295 -12.67 17.32 -2.14
C THR A 295 -13.92 16.72 -2.76
N GLY A 296 -13.87 15.43 -3.16
CA GLY A 296 -14.94 14.74 -3.89
C GLY A 296 -14.85 14.86 -5.41
N LEU A 297 -13.88 15.60 -5.92
CA LEU A 297 -13.64 15.68 -7.36
C LEU A 297 -12.88 14.45 -7.88
N PRO A 298 -13.05 14.05 -9.14
CA PRO A 298 -12.28 12.98 -9.74
C PRO A 298 -10.78 13.38 -9.82
N ILE A 299 -9.88 12.44 -9.53
CA ILE A 299 -8.45 12.57 -9.80
C ILE A 299 -8.17 12.15 -11.23
N SER A 300 -8.79 11.06 -11.66
CA SER A 300 -8.78 10.54 -13.01
C SER A 300 -10.20 10.13 -13.40
N ASP A 301 -10.49 10.17 -14.68
CA ASP A 301 -11.71 9.61 -15.29
C ASP A 301 -11.55 8.13 -15.69
N LYS A 302 -10.37 7.56 -15.41
CA LYS A 302 -9.99 6.20 -15.79
C LYS A 302 -9.66 5.34 -14.59
N VAL A 303 -10.10 4.10 -14.66
CA VAL A 303 -9.75 3.03 -13.73
C VAL A 303 -8.85 1.97 -14.39
N VAL A 304 -8.78 1.97 -15.73
CA VAL A 304 -7.95 1.07 -16.55
C VAL A 304 -7.26 1.87 -17.65
N MET A 305 -6.00 1.58 -17.92
CA MET A 305 -5.23 2.14 -19.03
C MET A 305 -4.21 1.12 -19.52
N ASP A 306 -3.96 1.08 -20.82
CA ASP A 306 -2.97 0.20 -21.43
C ASP A 306 -1.57 0.48 -20.84
N GLY A 307 -0.84 -0.59 -20.51
CA GLY A 307 0.48 -0.52 -19.90
C GLY A 307 0.48 -0.23 -18.40
N MET A 308 -0.70 -0.24 -17.76
CA MET A 308 -0.86 -0.11 -16.31
C MET A 308 -1.51 -1.36 -15.72
N GLU A 309 -0.92 -1.86 -14.65
CA GLU A 309 -1.40 -3.06 -13.96
C GLU A 309 -2.68 -2.75 -13.19
N GLN A 310 -3.51 -3.77 -13.05
CA GLN A 310 -4.73 -3.69 -12.25
C GLN A 310 -4.51 -4.36 -10.89
N PRO A 311 -5.08 -3.84 -9.81
CA PRO A 311 -4.95 -4.45 -8.51
C PRO A 311 -5.60 -5.84 -8.47
N LEU A 312 -5.03 -6.72 -7.64
CA LEU A 312 -5.65 -7.99 -7.29
C LEU A 312 -6.99 -7.77 -6.57
N LEU A 313 -7.08 -6.69 -5.79
CA LEU A 313 -8.23 -6.30 -4.98
C LEU A 313 -8.18 -4.81 -4.70
N TYR A 314 -9.33 -4.13 -4.69
CA TYR A 314 -9.44 -2.75 -4.22
C TYR A 314 -10.61 -2.55 -3.26
N TRP A 315 -10.57 -1.48 -2.45
CA TRP A 315 -11.60 -1.17 -1.47
C TRP A 315 -12.18 0.24 -1.63
N VAL A 316 -13.50 0.28 -1.75
CA VAL A 316 -14.32 1.49 -1.65
C VAL A 316 -15.50 1.18 -0.74
N PRO A 317 -15.63 1.87 0.40
CA PRO A 317 -14.79 2.97 0.91
C PRO A 317 -13.39 2.52 1.34
N SER A 318 -12.47 3.49 1.50
CA SER A 318 -11.12 3.24 2.02
C SER A 318 -11.16 2.62 3.42
N ILE A 319 -10.32 1.63 3.64
CA ILE A 319 -10.04 1.03 4.96
C ILE A 319 -8.70 1.52 5.53
N ALA A 320 -7.89 2.21 4.72
CA ALA A 320 -6.51 2.58 4.97
C ALA A 320 -5.67 1.36 5.39
N PRO A 321 -5.41 0.39 4.47
CA PRO A 321 -4.62 -0.80 4.75
C PRO A 321 -3.22 -0.39 5.20
N SER A 322 -2.63 -1.15 6.12
CA SER A 322 -1.34 -0.83 6.70
C SER A 322 -0.38 -2.01 6.57
N GLY A 323 0.02 -2.67 7.67
CA GLY A 323 0.85 -3.86 7.54
C GLY A 323 0.11 -5.01 6.85
N MET A 324 0.87 -5.87 6.19
CA MET A 324 0.40 -7.08 5.54
C MET A 324 1.38 -8.23 5.73
N THR A 325 0.89 -9.45 5.89
CA THR A 325 1.70 -10.66 5.89
C THR A 325 1.03 -11.76 5.09
N TYR A 326 1.83 -12.58 4.41
CA TYR A 326 1.37 -13.84 3.83
C TYR A 326 1.50 -14.93 4.90
N TYR A 327 0.40 -15.62 5.19
CA TYR A 327 0.39 -16.60 6.26
C TYR A 327 0.84 -17.98 5.75
N ASP A 328 2.03 -18.40 6.13
CA ASP A 328 2.67 -19.66 5.68
C ASP A 328 2.78 -20.75 6.77
N LYS A 329 2.14 -20.54 7.94
CA LYS A 329 2.26 -21.41 9.11
C LYS A 329 1.04 -22.35 9.28
N ASP A 330 1.17 -23.28 10.20
CA ASP A 330 0.16 -24.32 10.43
C ASP A 330 -0.73 -24.06 11.66
N LEU A 331 -0.41 -23.04 12.49
CA LEU A 331 -1.16 -22.77 13.72
C LEU A 331 -2.62 -22.36 13.44
N PHE A 332 -2.86 -21.57 12.39
CA PHE A 332 -4.17 -21.31 11.81
C PHE A 332 -4.26 -22.05 10.47
N ALA A 333 -4.47 -23.37 10.52
CA ALA A 333 -4.38 -24.25 9.36
C ALA A 333 -5.25 -23.80 8.18
N ASP A 334 -6.47 -23.30 8.45
CA ASP A 334 -7.42 -22.80 7.44
C ASP A 334 -7.03 -21.45 6.84
N TRP A 335 -5.96 -20.81 7.33
CA TRP A 335 -5.49 -19.50 6.85
C TRP A 335 -4.20 -19.62 6.06
N LYS A 336 -3.65 -20.83 5.97
CA LYS A 336 -2.40 -21.06 5.25
C LYS A 336 -2.58 -20.78 3.76
N GLY A 337 -1.78 -19.85 3.25
CA GLY A 337 -1.85 -19.39 1.86
C GLY A 337 -2.61 -18.07 1.68
N ASP A 338 -3.10 -17.46 2.75
CA ASP A 338 -3.88 -16.22 2.70
C ASP A 338 -3.05 -14.98 3.04
N LEU A 339 -3.55 -13.82 2.62
CA LEU A 339 -3.04 -12.53 3.07
C LEU A 339 -3.81 -12.06 4.30
N LEU A 340 -3.06 -11.59 5.29
CA LEU A 340 -3.60 -10.93 6.46
C LEU A 340 -3.21 -9.44 6.40
N VAL A 341 -4.20 -8.56 6.50
CA VAL A 341 -4.04 -7.12 6.34
C VAL A 341 -4.58 -6.41 7.57
N SER A 342 -3.81 -5.49 8.12
CA SER A 342 -4.26 -4.56 9.15
C SER A 342 -4.77 -3.27 8.52
N ALA A 343 -5.75 -2.61 9.17
CA ALA A 343 -6.36 -1.39 8.66
C ALA A 343 -6.46 -0.30 9.73
N LEU A 344 -6.18 0.94 9.31
CA LEU A 344 -6.21 2.11 10.18
C LEU A 344 -7.62 2.72 10.25
N ALA A 345 -8.18 3.12 9.11
CA ALA A 345 -9.50 3.74 9.06
C ALA A 345 -10.63 2.73 9.24
N GLY A 346 -10.41 1.49 8.80
CA GLY A 346 -11.37 0.41 8.96
C GLY A 346 -11.43 -0.15 10.38
N GLU A 347 -10.45 0.15 11.26
CA GLU A 347 -10.36 -0.36 12.64
C GLU A 347 -10.56 -1.87 12.72
N GLN A 348 -9.91 -2.59 11.82
CA GLN A 348 -10.11 -4.03 11.62
C GLN A 348 -8.83 -4.73 11.17
N LEU A 349 -8.81 -6.03 11.34
CA LEU A 349 -7.96 -6.92 10.58
C LEU A 349 -8.78 -7.59 9.47
N ARG A 350 -8.13 -7.89 8.36
CA ARG A 350 -8.77 -8.53 7.21
C ARG A 350 -7.97 -9.74 6.76
N ARG A 351 -8.67 -10.86 6.61
CA ARG A 351 -8.17 -12.04 5.93
C ARG A 351 -8.64 -11.99 4.48
N VAL A 352 -7.73 -12.12 3.56
CA VAL A 352 -8.00 -12.24 2.12
C VAL A 352 -7.62 -13.65 1.71
N GLU A 353 -8.62 -14.50 1.56
CA GLU A 353 -8.45 -15.89 1.15
C GLU A 353 -8.06 -15.95 -0.33
N LEU A 354 -6.93 -16.59 -0.60
CA LEU A 354 -6.41 -16.77 -1.95
C LEU A 354 -6.57 -18.19 -2.43
N LYS A 355 -6.97 -18.34 -3.70
CA LYS A 355 -6.99 -19.62 -4.40
C LYS A 355 -6.44 -19.46 -5.82
N ALA A 356 -5.35 -20.17 -6.11
CA ALA A 356 -4.67 -20.08 -7.39
C ALA A 356 -4.36 -18.62 -7.82
N GLY A 357 -3.87 -17.80 -6.88
CA GLY A 357 -3.50 -16.40 -7.12
C GLY A 357 -4.69 -15.44 -7.29
N LYS A 358 -5.92 -15.86 -7.00
CA LYS A 358 -7.13 -15.03 -7.06
C LYS A 358 -7.76 -14.90 -5.69
N VAL A 359 -8.39 -13.77 -5.41
CA VAL A 359 -9.20 -13.57 -4.21
C VAL A 359 -10.44 -14.42 -4.30
N LEU A 360 -10.62 -15.33 -3.33
CA LEU A 360 -11.81 -16.15 -3.20
C LEU A 360 -12.83 -15.50 -2.26
N LYS A 361 -12.36 -14.98 -1.13
CA LYS A 361 -13.20 -14.44 -0.06
C LYS A 361 -12.43 -13.40 0.75
N GLN A 362 -13.15 -12.51 1.41
CA GLN A 362 -12.61 -11.58 2.39
C GLN A 362 -13.40 -11.71 3.69
N GLU A 363 -12.71 -11.62 4.80
CA GLU A 363 -13.29 -11.68 6.14
C GLU A 363 -12.68 -10.62 7.03
N THR A 364 -13.50 -9.89 7.77
CA THR A 364 -13.06 -8.87 8.73
C THR A 364 -13.18 -9.40 10.14
N PHE A 365 -12.24 -9.05 11.01
CA PHE A 365 -12.25 -9.48 12.41
C PHE A 365 -11.58 -8.45 13.33
N LEU A 366 -11.74 -8.61 14.64
CA LEU A 366 -11.32 -7.69 15.71
C LEU A 366 -11.92 -6.26 15.58
N THR A 367 -13.04 -6.11 14.89
CA THR A 367 -13.75 -4.83 14.76
C THR A 367 -14.33 -4.36 16.11
N GLU A 368 -14.58 -5.28 17.03
CA GLU A 368 -15.07 -5.02 18.39
C GLU A 368 -14.05 -4.24 19.24
N LEU A 369 -12.76 -4.31 18.91
CA LEU A 369 -11.73 -3.57 19.63
C LEU A 369 -11.75 -2.07 19.31
N LYS A 370 -12.40 -1.65 18.22
CA LYS A 370 -12.56 -0.24 17.80
C LYS A 370 -11.25 0.52 17.88
N THR A 371 -10.19 -0.08 17.33
CA THR A 371 -8.84 0.46 17.36
C THR A 371 -8.21 0.39 15.98
N ARG A 372 -7.34 1.34 15.71
CA ARG A 372 -6.53 1.37 14.49
C ARG A 372 -5.41 0.34 14.60
N PHE A 373 -5.21 -0.46 13.57
CA PHE A 373 -4.13 -1.43 13.53
C PHE A 373 -3.05 -1.00 12.54
N ARG A 374 -1.81 -0.88 13.02
CA ARG A 374 -0.66 -0.41 12.23
C ARG A 374 0.09 -1.52 11.51
N ASN A 375 0.25 -2.66 12.15
CA ASN A 375 1.02 -3.75 11.57
C ASN A 375 0.42 -5.10 11.95
N ILE A 376 0.61 -6.07 11.07
CA ILE A 376 0.28 -7.46 11.29
C ILE A 376 1.44 -8.31 10.75
N THR A 377 1.90 -9.27 11.54
CA THR A 377 3.01 -10.15 11.15
C THR A 377 2.81 -11.55 11.70
N THR A 378 3.42 -12.52 11.09
CA THR A 378 3.42 -13.93 11.51
C THR A 378 4.68 -14.22 12.31
N ALA A 379 4.52 -14.69 13.54
CA ALA A 379 5.63 -15.08 14.39
C ALA A 379 6.18 -16.46 13.99
N PRO A 380 7.41 -16.79 14.40
CA PRO A 380 8.01 -18.11 14.12
C PRO A 380 7.17 -19.30 14.59
N ASP A 381 6.43 -19.15 15.71
CA ASP A 381 5.52 -20.16 16.28
C ASP A 381 4.17 -20.28 15.54
N GLY A 382 3.95 -19.45 14.52
CA GLY A 382 2.70 -19.40 13.76
C GLY A 382 1.62 -18.51 14.37
N SER A 383 1.84 -17.93 15.54
CA SER A 383 0.93 -16.91 16.09
C SER A 383 0.99 -15.63 15.25
N ILE A 384 -0.11 -14.88 15.25
CA ILE A 384 -0.22 -13.61 14.53
C ILE A 384 -0.03 -12.49 15.54
N TRP A 385 0.87 -11.56 15.22
CA TRP A 385 1.15 -10.42 16.09
C TRP A 385 0.72 -9.14 15.40
N VAL A 386 0.11 -8.24 16.20
CA VAL A 386 -0.53 -7.03 15.70
C VAL A 386 -0.08 -5.84 16.54
N LEU A 387 0.23 -4.73 15.88
CA LEU A 387 0.49 -3.44 16.51
C LEU A 387 -0.73 -2.52 16.35
N THR A 388 -1.15 -1.87 17.45
CA THR A 388 -2.17 -0.82 17.39
C THR A 388 -1.54 0.54 17.07
N ASP A 389 -2.29 1.46 16.43
CA ASP A 389 -1.83 2.81 16.04
C ASP A 389 -2.39 3.85 17.03
N GLU A 390 -1.87 3.84 18.25
CA GLU A 390 -2.35 4.63 19.39
C GLU A 390 -1.19 5.29 20.14
N PRO A 391 -1.41 6.40 20.87
CA PRO A 391 -0.40 6.99 21.73
C PRO A 391 0.08 6.03 22.85
N GLU A 392 -0.83 5.21 23.37
CA GLU A 392 -0.57 4.12 24.33
C GLU A 392 -0.73 2.77 23.62
N GLY A 393 0.02 2.59 22.54
CA GLY A 393 -0.08 1.45 21.64
C GLY A 393 0.28 0.12 22.29
N ARG A 394 -0.27 -0.94 21.73
CA ARG A 394 -0.17 -2.30 22.22
C ARG A 394 0.44 -3.23 21.18
N VAL A 395 1.07 -4.28 21.68
CA VAL A 395 1.44 -5.47 20.92
C VAL A 395 0.47 -6.57 21.32
N LEU A 396 -0.32 -7.05 20.39
CA LEU A 396 -1.29 -8.12 20.59
C LEU A 396 -0.80 -9.40 19.93
N LYS A 397 -0.91 -10.53 20.63
CA LYS A 397 -0.67 -11.88 20.11
C LYS A 397 -1.99 -12.59 19.92
N LEU A 398 -2.22 -13.13 18.72
CA LEU A 398 -3.41 -13.89 18.37
C LEU A 398 -3.06 -15.37 18.21
N THR A 399 -3.86 -16.23 18.84
CA THR A 399 -3.77 -17.68 18.71
C THR A 399 -5.17 -18.27 18.53
N PRO A 400 -5.32 -19.45 17.90
CA PRO A 400 -6.62 -20.11 17.80
C PRO A 400 -7.17 -20.41 19.21
N LYS A 401 -8.46 -20.17 19.41
CA LYS A 401 -9.15 -20.63 20.62
C LYS A 401 -9.52 -22.10 20.43
N ARG A 402 -8.97 -22.94 21.26
CA ARG A 402 -9.27 -24.37 21.30
C ARG A 402 -10.67 -24.64 21.80
#